data_5bb2a696b233c16e736b1ac8f5550ea1
#
_entry.id   5bb2a696b233c16e736b1ac8f5550ea1
#
_cell.length_a   1.000
_cell.length_b   1.000
_cell.length_c   1.000
_cell.angle_alpha   90.00
_cell.angle_beta   90.00
_cell.angle_gamma   90.00
#
_symmetry.space_group_name_H-M   'P 1'
#
loop_
_entity.id
_entity.type
_entity.pdbx_description
1 polymer ?
#
loop_
_entity_poly.entity_id
_entity_poly.type
_entity_poly.pdbx_seq_one_letter_code
_entity_poly.pdbx_strand_id
1 'polypeptide(L)'
;MEKKNINWGELGFSYQQTEKRFVANFKDGAWDEGALTEDATITLNECAGVFQYAQTCFEGLKAYTTENGDIVCFRPDLNATRMADSCRRLEMPVFPEEKFVEAVVETVKANAAYVAPYGSGATLYIRPYMFGSNPVIGVKPADEYQFRIFVTPVGPYFKGGAKPITIRVSDFDRAAPHGTGHIKAGLNYAMSLHAIVDAHNQGYDENMYLDPATRTKVEETGGANFIFITKDGKLVTPKSDSILPSITRRSLMYIAEHYLGMEVEHREVLFDEVKDFAECGLCGTAAVISPVGKIVDHGKEICFPSGMDDMGPVIKKLYDTLTGIQMGHIEAPEGWIKTICKHGEC
;
A
#
# COMPACT_ATOMS: atom_id res chain seq x y z
N MET A 1 15.26 -3.62 -23.66
CA MET A 1 14.57 -2.34 -23.98
C MET A 1 15.35 -1.18 -23.40
N GLU A 2 15.48 -0.09 -24.13
CA GLU A 2 16.11 1.15 -23.63
C GLU A 2 15.19 1.82 -22.61
N LYS A 3 15.74 2.22 -21.46
CA LYS A 3 14.98 2.90 -20.42
C LYS A 3 14.71 4.36 -20.83
N LYS A 4 13.58 4.92 -20.38
CA LYS A 4 13.28 6.35 -20.60
C LYS A 4 14.34 7.23 -19.93
N ASN A 5 14.65 8.34 -20.57
CA ASN A 5 15.57 9.33 -20.01
C ASN A 5 14.85 10.12 -18.89
N ILE A 6 14.87 9.57 -17.68
CA ILE A 6 14.25 10.12 -16.47
C ILE A 6 15.36 10.33 -15.44
N ASN A 7 15.32 11.44 -14.73
CA ASN A 7 16.20 11.61 -13.57
C ASN A 7 15.66 10.83 -12.37
N TRP A 8 15.98 9.52 -12.33
CA TRP A 8 15.45 8.56 -11.37
C TRP A 8 15.69 8.96 -9.92
N GLY A 9 16.83 9.59 -9.63
CA GLY A 9 17.19 10.02 -8.27
C GLY A 9 16.40 11.21 -7.74
N GLU A 10 15.80 11.99 -8.63
CA GLU A 10 15.01 13.18 -8.27
C GLU A 10 13.50 12.92 -8.23
N LEU A 11 13.07 11.72 -8.63
CA LEU A 11 11.65 11.36 -8.55
C LEU A 11 11.12 11.48 -7.13
N GLY A 12 9.91 12.03 -7.00
CA GLY A 12 9.09 11.97 -5.81
C GLY A 12 7.99 10.92 -5.97
N PHE A 13 6.93 11.04 -5.17
CA PHE A 13 5.72 10.23 -5.27
C PHE A 13 4.60 11.00 -6.00
N SER A 14 4.95 11.63 -7.13
CA SER A 14 4.01 12.40 -7.96
C SER A 14 3.69 11.64 -9.24
N TYR A 15 2.46 11.80 -9.73
CA TYR A 15 2.03 11.17 -10.97
C TYR A 15 2.84 11.69 -12.17
N GLN A 16 3.39 10.75 -12.94
CA GLN A 16 3.97 10.98 -14.26
C GLN A 16 3.24 10.10 -15.26
N GLN A 17 2.74 10.69 -16.30
CA GLN A 17 2.02 9.96 -17.35
C GLN A 17 2.96 9.00 -18.09
N THR A 18 2.52 7.74 -18.20
CA THR A 18 3.17 6.72 -19.01
C THR A 18 2.38 6.45 -20.29
N GLU A 19 2.89 5.62 -21.19
CA GLU A 19 2.30 5.42 -22.52
C GLU A 19 1.02 4.59 -22.48
N LYS A 20 0.99 3.50 -21.72
CA LYS A 20 -0.12 2.53 -21.74
C LYS A 20 -0.79 2.37 -20.38
N ARG A 21 -2.08 2.09 -20.41
CA ARG A 21 -2.91 1.66 -19.29
C ARG A 21 -3.82 0.54 -19.74
N PHE A 22 -4.24 -0.29 -18.79
CA PHE A 22 -5.24 -1.34 -19.04
C PHE A 22 -6.63 -0.82 -18.67
N VAL A 23 -7.65 -1.22 -19.45
CA VAL A 23 -9.06 -0.89 -19.22
C VAL A 23 -9.91 -2.10 -19.53
N ALA A 24 -10.77 -2.50 -18.59
CA ALA A 24 -11.85 -3.45 -18.80
C ALA A 24 -13.17 -2.85 -18.32
N ASN A 25 -14.27 -3.22 -18.97
CA ASN A 25 -15.61 -2.73 -18.65
C ASN A 25 -16.51 -3.89 -18.22
N PHE A 26 -17.32 -3.62 -17.19
CA PHE A 26 -18.40 -4.50 -16.79
C PHE A 26 -19.71 -3.91 -17.26
N LYS A 27 -20.43 -4.66 -18.06
CA LYS A 27 -21.73 -4.28 -18.60
C LYS A 27 -22.57 -5.52 -18.87
N ASP A 28 -23.89 -5.39 -18.72
CA ASP A 28 -24.85 -6.48 -18.96
C ASP A 28 -24.50 -7.77 -18.18
N GLY A 29 -23.93 -7.61 -16.96
CA GLY A 29 -23.61 -8.71 -16.06
C GLY A 29 -22.27 -9.42 -16.34
N ALA A 30 -21.43 -8.91 -17.25
CA ALA A 30 -20.15 -9.53 -17.61
C ALA A 30 -19.02 -8.52 -17.81
N TRP A 31 -17.78 -8.96 -17.54
CA TRP A 31 -16.57 -8.26 -17.92
C TRP A 31 -16.25 -8.53 -19.39
N ASP A 32 -15.82 -7.48 -20.11
CA ASP A 32 -15.13 -7.66 -21.39
C ASP A 32 -13.70 -8.22 -21.17
N GLU A 33 -12.98 -8.52 -22.27
CA GLU A 33 -11.60 -9.03 -22.16
C GLU A 33 -10.60 -7.98 -21.68
N GLY A 34 -10.97 -6.70 -21.73
CA GLY A 34 -10.07 -5.60 -21.47
C GLY A 34 -9.00 -5.41 -22.55
N ALA A 35 -8.37 -4.25 -22.55
CA ALA A 35 -7.31 -3.93 -23.50
C ALA A 35 -6.37 -2.84 -22.96
N LEU A 36 -5.16 -2.80 -23.53
CA LEU A 36 -4.24 -1.68 -23.36
C LEU A 36 -4.69 -0.50 -24.22
N THR A 37 -4.62 0.71 -23.65
CA THR A 37 -4.90 1.97 -24.35
C THR A 37 -3.89 3.05 -23.99
N GLU A 38 -3.73 4.07 -24.82
CA GLU A 38 -2.95 5.28 -24.56
C GLU A 38 -3.79 6.39 -23.92
N ASP A 39 -5.11 6.28 -24.02
CA ASP A 39 -6.01 7.29 -23.49
C ASP A 39 -6.05 7.28 -21.95
N ALA A 40 -5.54 8.33 -21.35
CA ALA A 40 -5.54 8.56 -19.90
C ALA A 40 -6.85 9.21 -19.40
N THR A 41 -7.73 9.60 -20.32
CA THR A 41 -8.96 10.33 -20.00
C THR A 41 -10.07 9.35 -19.61
N ILE A 42 -10.91 9.77 -18.69
CA ILE A 42 -12.14 9.08 -18.31
C ILE A 42 -13.28 10.08 -18.51
N THR A 43 -14.23 9.74 -19.41
CA THR A 43 -15.43 10.52 -19.59
C THR A 43 -16.60 9.81 -18.93
N LEU A 44 -17.25 10.46 -17.98
CA LEU A 44 -18.37 9.93 -17.21
C LEU A 44 -19.52 10.95 -17.19
N ASN A 45 -20.73 10.42 -16.99
CA ASN A 45 -21.86 11.28 -16.67
C ASN A 45 -21.69 11.87 -15.25
N GLU A 46 -22.17 13.10 -15.02
CA GLU A 46 -22.10 13.75 -13.69
C GLU A 46 -22.81 12.97 -12.58
N CYS A 47 -23.77 12.12 -12.91
CA CYS A 47 -24.47 11.22 -11.99
C CYS A 47 -23.76 9.86 -11.78
N ALA A 48 -22.54 9.65 -12.29
CA ALA A 48 -21.87 8.37 -12.11
C ALA A 48 -21.74 8.00 -10.62
N GLY A 49 -21.94 6.72 -10.29
CA GLY A 49 -21.94 6.22 -8.91
C GLY A 49 -20.65 6.54 -8.14
N VAL A 50 -19.52 6.63 -8.84
CA VAL A 50 -18.25 7.02 -8.25
C VAL A 50 -18.29 8.46 -7.70
N PHE A 51 -18.96 9.40 -8.37
CA PHE A 51 -19.04 10.80 -7.93
C PHE A 51 -20.03 11.00 -6.80
N GLN A 52 -21.17 10.32 -6.87
CA GLN A 52 -22.27 10.55 -5.93
C GLN A 52 -22.07 9.79 -4.61
N TYR A 53 -21.55 8.55 -4.68
CA TYR A 53 -21.53 7.63 -3.55
C TYR A 53 -20.14 7.04 -3.27
N ALA A 54 -19.08 7.59 -3.89
CA ALA A 54 -17.70 7.11 -3.73
C ALA A 54 -17.56 5.58 -3.93
N GLN A 55 -18.38 4.99 -4.85
CA GLN A 55 -18.33 3.57 -5.13
C GLN A 55 -17.09 3.25 -5.97
N THR A 56 -15.95 3.13 -5.28
CA THR A 56 -14.63 2.87 -5.86
C THR A 56 -13.71 2.19 -4.86
N CYS A 57 -12.85 1.31 -5.36
CA CYS A 57 -11.75 0.72 -4.61
C CYS A 57 -10.48 0.72 -5.47
N PHE A 58 -9.33 0.55 -4.82
CA PHE A 58 -8.05 0.60 -5.52
C PHE A 58 -7.02 -0.31 -4.87
N GLU A 59 -5.93 -0.56 -5.60
CA GLU A 59 -4.77 -1.26 -5.13
C GLU A 59 -3.49 -0.48 -5.38
N GLY A 60 -2.41 -0.90 -4.75
CA GLY A 60 -1.10 -0.33 -4.94
C GLY A 60 -0.03 -1.40 -4.79
N LEU A 61 0.76 -1.60 -5.84
CA LEU A 61 1.88 -2.52 -5.87
C LEU A 61 3.01 -1.92 -6.71
N LYS A 62 4.16 -2.57 -6.76
CA LYS A 62 5.34 -2.05 -7.44
C LYS A 62 5.97 -3.10 -8.34
N ALA A 63 6.54 -2.65 -9.44
CA ALA A 63 7.47 -3.42 -10.23
C ALA A 63 8.90 -2.93 -10.00
N TYR A 64 9.83 -3.87 -9.98
CA TYR A 64 11.24 -3.67 -9.66
C TYR A 64 12.11 -4.23 -10.78
N THR A 65 13.28 -3.64 -11.01
CA THR A 65 14.35 -4.29 -11.75
C THR A 65 15.28 -4.97 -10.76
N THR A 66 15.46 -6.28 -10.88
CA THR A 66 16.39 -7.04 -10.04
C THR A 66 17.84 -6.82 -10.46
N GLU A 67 18.80 -7.27 -9.63
CA GLU A 67 20.24 -7.22 -9.94
C GLU A 67 20.57 -7.88 -11.30
N ASN A 68 19.87 -8.96 -11.67
CA ASN A 68 20.04 -9.66 -12.94
C ASN A 68 19.36 -8.95 -14.13
N GLY A 69 18.68 -7.82 -13.89
CA GLY A 69 17.97 -7.06 -14.91
C GLY A 69 16.55 -7.56 -15.24
N ASP A 70 16.07 -8.59 -14.56
CA ASP A 70 14.68 -9.05 -14.70
C ASP A 70 13.72 -8.02 -14.13
N ILE A 71 12.57 -7.86 -14.76
CA ILE A 71 11.46 -7.05 -14.20
C ILE A 71 10.50 -7.98 -13.45
N VAL A 72 10.27 -7.66 -12.18
CA VAL A 72 9.45 -8.47 -11.28
C VAL A 72 8.40 -7.64 -10.55
N CYS A 73 7.34 -8.29 -10.09
CA CYS A 73 6.33 -7.72 -9.21
C CYS A 73 6.21 -8.57 -7.94
N PHE A 74 5.98 -7.93 -6.79
CA PHE A 74 5.91 -8.59 -5.50
C PHE A 74 4.47 -8.89 -5.11
N ARG A 75 4.12 -10.19 -4.98
CA ARG A 75 2.84 -10.74 -4.51
C ARG A 75 1.57 -10.09 -5.13
N PRO A 76 1.47 -9.97 -6.46
CA PRO A 76 0.30 -9.38 -7.10
C PRO A 76 -0.98 -10.20 -6.90
N ASP A 77 -0.89 -11.48 -6.63
CA ASP A 77 -1.97 -12.38 -6.24
C ASP A 77 -2.72 -11.89 -5.00
N LEU A 78 -2.00 -11.47 -3.97
CA LEU A 78 -2.63 -10.93 -2.76
C LEU A 78 -3.30 -9.56 -2.98
N ASN A 79 -2.80 -8.77 -3.93
CA ASN A 79 -3.49 -7.54 -4.33
C ASN A 79 -4.80 -7.88 -5.07
N ALA A 80 -4.79 -8.89 -5.94
CA ALA A 80 -5.99 -9.38 -6.62
C ALA A 80 -7.07 -9.83 -5.62
N THR A 81 -6.70 -10.71 -4.67
CA THR A 81 -7.60 -11.19 -3.63
C THR A 81 -8.14 -10.05 -2.76
N ARG A 82 -7.30 -9.11 -2.33
CA ARG A 82 -7.75 -7.98 -1.50
C ARG A 82 -8.66 -7.01 -2.27
N MET A 83 -8.42 -6.81 -3.57
CA MET A 83 -9.34 -6.04 -4.42
C MET A 83 -10.69 -6.74 -4.54
N ALA A 84 -10.70 -8.05 -4.71
CA ALA A 84 -11.93 -8.85 -4.74
C ALA A 84 -12.74 -8.69 -3.44
N ASP A 85 -12.07 -8.71 -2.27
CA ASP A 85 -12.72 -8.47 -0.98
C ASP A 85 -13.28 -7.05 -0.86
N SER A 86 -12.54 -6.06 -1.34
CA SER A 86 -13.00 -4.67 -1.39
C SER A 86 -14.24 -4.53 -2.29
N CYS A 87 -14.24 -5.17 -3.46
CA CYS A 87 -15.39 -5.18 -4.36
C CYS A 87 -16.62 -5.82 -3.72
N ARG A 88 -16.48 -7.00 -3.12
CA ARG A 88 -17.59 -7.70 -2.43
C ARG A 88 -18.20 -6.83 -1.34
N ARG A 89 -17.38 -6.14 -0.53
CA ARG A 89 -17.85 -5.26 0.55
C ARG A 89 -18.59 -4.02 0.04
N LEU A 90 -18.26 -3.53 -1.16
CA LEU A 90 -18.87 -2.35 -1.78
C LEU A 90 -19.98 -2.71 -2.79
N GLU A 91 -20.43 -3.97 -2.83
CA GLU A 91 -21.45 -4.45 -3.80
C GLU A 91 -21.03 -4.17 -5.26
N MET A 92 -19.74 -4.35 -5.56
CA MET A 92 -19.16 -4.21 -6.89
C MET A 92 -18.85 -5.59 -7.47
N PRO A 93 -18.93 -5.78 -8.82
CA PRO A 93 -18.54 -7.04 -9.43
C PRO A 93 -17.07 -7.30 -9.24
N VAL A 94 -16.70 -8.53 -8.87
CA VAL A 94 -15.30 -8.94 -8.76
C VAL A 94 -14.68 -9.04 -10.15
N PHE A 95 -13.57 -8.34 -10.38
CA PHE A 95 -12.73 -8.62 -11.54
C PHE A 95 -11.94 -9.91 -11.26
N PRO A 96 -11.91 -10.90 -12.18
CA PRO A 96 -11.29 -12.20 -11.91
C PRO A 96 -9.84 -12.07 -11.48
N GLU A 97 -9.45 -12.75 -10.38
CA GLU A 97 -8.13 -12.58 -9.76
C GLU A 97 -6.98 -12.95 -10.70
N GLU A 98 -7.14 -14.00 -11.51
CA GLU A 98 -6.16 -14.39 -12.52
C GLU A 98 -6.00 -13.31 -13.60
N LYS A 99 -7.14 -12.78 -14.12
CA LYS A 99 -7.13 -11.68 -15.10
C LYS A 99 -6.54 -10.40 -14.52
N PHE A 100 -6.72 -10.13 -13.21
CA PHE A 100 -6.05 -9.01 -12.54
C PHE A 100 -4.54 -9.12 -12.63
N VAL A 101 -3.99 -10.31 -12.32
CA VAL A 101 -2.53 -10.53 -12.38
C VAL A 101 -2.01 -10.44 -13.82
N GLU A 102 -2.75 -11.00 -14.78
CA GLU A 102 -2.43 -10.88 -16.22
C GLU A 102 -2.42 -9.42 -16.67
N ALA A 103 -3.45 -8.64 -16.32
CA ALA A 103 -3.55 -7.22 -16.65
C ALA A 103 -2.41 -6.39 -16.03
N VAL A 104 -1.98 -6.72 -14.80
CA VAL A 104 -0.78 -6.12 -14.18
C VAL A 104 0.46 -6.42 -15.01
N VAL A 105 0.67 -7.69 -15.39
CA VAL A 105 1.81 -8.12 -16.20
C VAL A 105 1.83 -7.40 -17.56
N GLU A 106 0.71 -7.37 -18.26
CA GLU A 106 0.59 -6.69 -19.56
C GLU A 106 0.87 -5.20 -19.45
N THR A 107 0.28 -4.54 -18.43
CA THR A 107 0.48 -3.08 -18.25
C THR A 107 1.94 -2.76 -17.97
N VAL A 108 2.63 -3.54 -17.13
CA VAL A 108 4.04 -3.31 -16.82
C VAL A 108 4.92 -3.62 -18.03
N LYS A 109 4.67 -4.72 -18.76
CA LYS A 109 5.39 -5.03 -20.01
C LYS A 109 5.30 -3.89 -21.02
N ALA A 110 4.09 -3.38 -21.24
CA ALA A 110 3.86 -2.28 -22.19
C ALA A 110 4.53 -0.96 -21.77
N ASN A 111 4.90 -0.83 -20.49
CA ASN A 111 5.59 0.35 -19.92
C ASN A 111 6.98 -0.02 -19.36
N ALA A 112 7.61 -1.09 -19.82
CA ALA A 112 8.88 -1.59 -19.24
C ALA A 112 10.02 -0.56 -19.30
N ALA A 113 9.97 0.37 -20.27
CA ALA A 113 10.91 1.49 -20.35
C ALA A 113 10.84 2.45 -19.14
N TYR A 114 9.72 2.47 -18.43
CA TYR A 114 9.49 3.29 -17.22
C TYR A 114 9.79 2.54 -15.91
N VAL A 115 10.12 1.27 -15.96
CA VAL A 115 10.62 0.56 -14.76
C VAL A 115 12.04 1.03 -14.50
N ALA A 116 12.28 1.57 -13.32
CA ALA A 116 13.56 2.16 -12.96
C ALA A 116 14.71 1.15 -13.06
N PRO A 117 15.93 1.58 -13.45
CA PRO A 117 17.11 0.72 -13.43
C PRO A 117 17.42 0.21 -12.03
N TYR A 118 17.98 -0.99 -11.93
CA TYR A 118 18.52 -1.53 -10.67
C TYR A 118 19.51 -0.53 -10.05
N GLY A 119 19.46 -0.40 -8.73
CA GLY A 119 20.37 0.50 -7.98
C GLY A 119 19.97 1.99 -7.99
N SER A 120 18.97 2.39 -8.77
CA SER A 120 18.49 3.79 -8.78
C SER A 120 17.69 4.21 -7.55
N GLY A 121 17.22 3.25 -6.75
CA GLY A 121 16.29 3.48 -5.64
C GLY A 121 14.85 3.78 -6.05
N ALA A 122 14.60 4.05 -7.34
CA ALA A 122 13.28 4.28 -7.89
C ALA A 122 12.59 2.96 -8.28
N THR A 123 11.28 2.99 -8.43
CA THR A 123 10.43 1.84 -8.80
C THR A 123 9.33 2.26 -9.74
N LEU A 124 8.63 1.31 -10.36
CA LEU A 124 7.38 1.59 -11.06
C LEU A 124 6.21 1.29 -10.14
N TYR A 125 5.46 2.31 -9.75
CA TYR A 125 4.23 2.15 -8.97
C TYR A 125 3.07 1.78 -9.89
N ILE A 126 2.28 0.79 -9.49
CA ILE A 126 1.16 0.26 -10.24
C ILE A 126 -0.12 0.55 -9.45
N ARG A 127 -1.11 1.16 -10.11
CA ARG A 127 -2.39 1.54 -9.51
C ARG A 127 -3.56 0.86 -10.22
N PRO A 128 -3.95 -0.35 -9.83
CA PRO A 128 -5.25 -0.90 -10.18
C PRO A 128 -6.36 -0.17 -9.41
N TYR A 129 -7.50 0.10 -10.08
CA TYR A 129 -8.67 0.68 -9.43
C TYR A 129 -9.93 0.34 -10.20
N MET A 130 -11.05 0.36 -9.50
CA MET A 130 -12.37 0.07 -10.05
C MET A 130 -13.39 1.08 -9.53
N PHE A 131 -14.37 1.43 -10.35
CA PHE A 131 -15.40 2.38 -9.98
C PHE A 131 -16.71 2.15 -10.74
N GLY A 132 -17.84 2.55 -10.12
CA GLY A 132 -19.16 2.59 -10.76
C GLY A 132 -19.23 3.71 -11.78
N SER A 133 -19.56 3.39 -13.04
CA SER A 133 -19.42 4.30 -14.19
C SER A 133 -20.74 4.81 -14.75
N ASN A 134 -21.84 4.09 -14.56
CA ASN A 134 -23.14 4.55 -15.08
C ASN A 134 -23.82 5.58 -14.16
N PRO A 135 -24.78 6.35 -14.67
CA PRO A 135 -25.59 7.27 -13.88
C PRO A 135 -26.43 6.56 -12.81
N VAL A 136 -26.33 7.03 -11.56
CA VAL A 136 -27.09 6.51 -10.41
C VAL A 136 -27.50 7.67 -9.52
N ILE A 137 -28.80 7.94 -9.37
CA ILE A 137 -29.30 8.98 -8.46
C ILE A 137 -29.80 8.42 -7.12
N GLY A 138 -30.40 7.23 -7.11
CA GLY A 138 -30.80 6.54 -5.89
C GLY A 138 -29.59 5.85 -5.24
N VAL A 139 -29.59 5.70 -3.90
CA VAL A 139 -28.52 4.98 -3.19
C VAL A 139 -28.66 3.49 -3.47
N LYS A 140 -27.93 3.03 -4.49
CA LYS A 140 -27.85 1.63 -4.91
C LYS A 140 -26.50 1.39 -5.60
N PRO A 141 -26.04 0.12 -5.73
CA PRO A 141 -24.88 -0.19 -6.57
C PRO A 141 -25.07 0.30 -8.01
N ALA A 142 -24.00 0.64 -8.67
CA ALA A 142 -23.99 0.88 -10.10
C ALA A 142 -24.30 -0.43 -10.87
N ASP A 143 -24.72 -0.28 -12.13
CA ASP A 143 -24.98 -1.42 -13.02
C ASP A 143 -23.80 -1.65 -13.98
N GLU A 144 -22.99 -0.62 -14.22
CA GLU A 144 -21.79 -0.66 -15.06
C GLU A 144 -20.55 -0.20 -14.27
N TYR A 145 -19.39 -0.81 -14.55
CA TYR A 145 -18.13 -0.52 -13.87
C TYR A 145 -16.98 -0.49 -14.84
N GLN A 146 -15.92 0.23 -14.49
CA GLN A 146 -14.61 0.12 -15.16
C GLN A 146 -13.56 -0.37 -14.16
N PHE A 147 -12.76 -1.34 -14.61
CA PHE A 147 -11.49 -1.71 -14.00
C PHE A 147 -10.36 -1.14 -14.83
N ARG A 148 -9.43 -0.45 -14.19
CA ARG A 148 -8.31 0.21 -14.87
C ARG A 148 -7.01 -0.01 -14.11
N ILE A 149 -5.91 -0.04 -14.86
CA ILE A 149 -4.56 -0.02 -14.28
C ILE A 149 -3.75 1.06 -14.98
N PHE A 150 -3.18 1.98 -14.24
CA PHE A 150 -2.10 2.82 -14.73
C PHE A 150 -0.83 2.59 -13.92
N VAL A 151 0.31 2.99 -14.47
CA VAL A 151 1.61 2.93 -13.81
C VAL A 151 2.27 4.30 -13.83
N THR A 152 3.14 4.56 -12.85
CA THR A 152 3.92 5.79 -12.77
C THR A 152 5.27 5.51 -12.12
N PRO A 153 6.40 5.99 -12.69
CA PRO A 153 7.67 5.88 -12.02
C PRO A 153 7.69 6.75 -10.76
N VAL A 154 8.18 6.19 -9.67
CA VAL A 154 8.30 6.88 -8.38
C VAL A 154 9.70 6.71 -7.81
N GLY A 155 10.18 7.74 -7.12
CA GLY A 155 11.46 7.73 -6.46
C GLY A 155 11.45 6.94 -5.15
N PRO A 156 12.59 6.88 -4.47
CA PRO A 156 12.65 6.35 -3.12
C PRO A 156 11.73 7.19 -2.22
N TYR A 157 10.92 6.53 -1.41
CA TYR A 157 9.99 7.21 -0.51
C TYR A 157 10.72 8.17 0.44
N PHE A 158 11.90 7.76 0.90
CA PHE A 158 12.78 8.58 1.71
C PHE A 158 14.00 9.03 0.90
N LYS A 159 14.04 10.31 0.52
CA LYS A 159 15.24 10.91 -0.06
C LYS A 159 16.30 11.04 1.05
N GLY A 160 17.43 10.33 0.90
CA GLY A 160 18.53 10.36 1.87
C GLY A 160 18.45 9.32 2.99
N GLY A 161 17.63 8.27 2.84
CA GLY A 161 17.45 7.19 3.80
C GLY A 161 16.20 7.35 4.68
N ALA A 162 15.74 6.24 5.25
CA ALA A 162 14.56 6.22 6.12
C ALA A 162 14.92 6.77 7.50
N LYS A 163 14.63 8.04 7.75
CA LYS A 163 14.77 8.64 9.09
C LYS A 163 13.50 8.40 9.91
N PRO A 164 13.65 8.21 11.23
CA PRO A 164 12.51 8.09 12.13
C PRO A 164 11.62 9.34 12.10
N ILE A 165 10.31 9.08 12.05
CA ILE A 165 9.30 10.14 12.03
C ILE A 165 8.66 10.33 13.41
N THR A 166 8.01 11.48 13.58
CA THR A 166 7.20 11.81 14.76
C THR A 166 5.73 11.80 14.37
N ILE A 167 4.95 10.96 15.05
CA ILE A 167 3.52 10.86 14.80
C ILE A 167 2.73 11.29 16.04
N ARG A 168 1.46 11.65 15.86
CA ARG A 168 0.57 11.96 16.99
C ARG A 168 -0.59 10.99 17.08
N VAL A 169 -1.18 10.87 18.26
CA VAL A 169 -2.46 10.20 18.44
C VAL A 169 -3.57 11.12 17.93
N SER A 170 -4.41 10.60 17.02
CA SER A 170 -5.51 11.37 16.44
C SER A 170 -6.74 11.40 17.35
N ASP A 171 -7.42 12.54 17.41
CA ASP A 171 -8.75 12.65 18.01
C ASP A 171 -9.87 12.17 17.09
N PHE A 172 -9.55 12.01 15.80
CA PHE A 172 -10.50 11.53 14.80
C PHE A 172 -10.41 10.02 14.65
N ASP A 173 -11.51 9.41 14.20
CA ASP A 173 -11.55 8.01 13.86
C ASP A 173 -11.15 7.79 12.40
N ARG A 174 -10.43 6.69 12.11
CA ARG A 174 -10.10 6.31 10.74
C ARG A 174 -11.26 5.57 10.06
N ALA A 175 -11.97 4.75 10.79
CA ALA A 175 -13.09 3.95 10.31
C ALA A 175 -14.04 3.60 11.48
N ALA A 176 -15.32 3.37 11.16
CA ALA A 176 -16.26 2.83 12.12
C ALA A 176 -15.91 1.38 12.52
N PRO A 177 -16.29 0.90 13.72
CA PRO A 177 -15.95 -0.44 14.22
C PRO A 177 -16.36 -1.58 13.29
N HIS A 178 -17.52 -1.48 12.64
CA HIS A 178 -18.06 -2.43 11.67
C HIS A 178 -18.21 -1.81 10.28
N GLY A 179 -17.36 -0.83 9.97
CA GLY A 179 -17.40 -0.07 8.72
C GLY A 179 -16.59 -0.70 7.60
N THR A 180 -15.81 0.12 6.95
CA THR A 180 -15.04 -0.22 5.74
C THR A 180 -13.53 -0.18 5.94
N GLY A 181 -13.05 -0.09 7.19
CA GLY A 181 -11.62 0.04 7.49
C GLY A 181 -10.75 -1.09 6.94
N HIS A 182 -11.30 -2.31 6.86
CA HIS A 182 -10.62 -3.51 6.38
C HIS A 182 -10.51 -3.61 4.85
N ILE A 183 -11.12 -2.71 4.08
CA ILE A 183 -11.04 -2.70 2.62
C ILE A 183 -10.28 -1.47 2.10
N LYS A 184 -9.75 -1.59 0.88
CA LYS A 184 -8.98 -0.51 0.25
C LYS A 184 -9.86 0.37 -0.62
N ALA A 185 -10.72 1.16 0.04
CA ALA A 185 -11.69 2.05 -0.59
C ALA A 185 -11.32 3.52 -0.41
N GLY A 186 -11.52 4.32 -1.45
CA GLY A 186 -11.20 5.75 -1.46
C GLY A 186 -11.85 6.54 -0.32
N LEU A 187 -13.05 6.13 0.09
CA LEU A 187 -13.79 6.78 1.19
C LEU A 187 -13.03 6.77 2.53
N ASN A 188 -12.25 5.71 2.83
CA ASN A 188 -11.45 5.64 4.06
C ASN A 188 -10.31 6.68 4.03
N TYR A 189 -9.75 6.94 2.85
CA TYR A 189 -8.67 7.92 2.67
C TYR A 189 -9.22 9.34 2.69
N ALA A 190 -10.35 9.59 2.05
CA ALA A 190 -11.02 10.88 2.10
C ALA A 190 -11.38 11.28 3.55
N MET A 191 -11.86 10.32 4.36
CA MET A 191 -12.15 10.52 5.79
C MET A 191 -10.91 10.94 6.58
N SER A 192 -9.73 10.45 6.21
CA SER A 192 -8.47 10.73 6.90
C SER A 192 -7.80 12.05 6.49
N LEU A 193 -8.27 12.73 5.43
CA LEU A 193 -7.60 13.93 4.89
C LEU A 193 -7.54 15.08 5.90
N HIS A 194 -8.61 15.32 6.63
CA HIS A 194 -8.61 16.41 7.64
C HIS A 194 -7.58 16.13 8.74
N ALA A 195 -7.55 14.92 9.26
CA ALA A 195 -6.65 14.53 10.33
C ALA A 195 -5.16 14.63 9.92
N ILE A 196 -4.80 14.22 8.69
CA ILE A 196 -3.40 14.28 8.24
C ILE A 196 -2.96 15.72 7.95
N VAL A 197 -3.83 16.54 7.35
CA VAL A 197 -3.54 17.97 7.14
C VAL A 197 -3.32 18.69 8.47
N ASP A 198 -4.18 18.44 9.45
CA ASP A 198 -4.07 19.00 10.79
C ASP A 198 -2.78 18.52 11.51
N ALA A 199 -2.41 17.26 11.37
CA ALA A 199 -1.12 16.73 11.89
C ALA A 199 0.07 17.46 11.28
N HIS A 200 0.11 17.59 9.94
CA HIS A 200 1.19 18.28 9.24
C HIS A 200 1.29 19.77 9.64
N ASN A 201 0.16 20.46 9.81
CA ASN A 201 0.12 21.84 10.27
C ASN A 201 0.69 22.02 11.68
N GLN A 202 0.66 20.97 12.50
CA GLN A 202 1.22 20.93 13.84
C GLN A 202 2.64 20.35 13.88
N GLY A 203 3.23 20.03 12.73
CA GLY A 203 4.62 19.53 12.60
C GLY A 203 4.78 18.03 12.84
N TYR A 204 3.70 17.25 12.78
CA TYR A 204 3.74 15.78 12.82
C TYR A 204 3.70 15.18 11.43
N ASP A 205 4.35 14.04 11.25
CA ASP A 205 4.45 13.38 9.95
C ASP A 205 3.22 12.51 9.63
N GLU A 206 2.53 11.97 10.65
CA GLU A 206 1.39 11.05 10.49
C GLU A 206 0.55 10.99 11.78
N ASN A 207 -0.59 10.32 11.70
CA ASN A 207 -1.48 10.04 12.84
C ASN A 207 -1.48 8.55 13.20
N MET A 208 -1.46 8.24 14.50
CA MET A 208 -1.92 6.97 15.05
C MET A 208 -3.42 7.06 15.31
N TYR A 209 -4.19 6.13 14.75
CA TYR A 209 -5.59 5.98 15.08
C TYR A 209 -5.78 4.90 16.14
N LEU A 210 -6.68 5.19 17.08
CA LEU A 210 -7.13 4.23 18.08
C LEU A 210 -8.49 3.66 17.67
N ASP A 211 -8.86 2.52 18.25
CA ASP A 211 -10.16 1.91 17.99
C ASP A 211 -11.29 2.89 18.35
N PRO A 212 -12.29 3.07 17.46
CA PRO A 212 -13.31 4.10 17.67
C PRO A 212 -14.32 3.75 18.77
N ALA A 213 -14.39 2.47 19.19
CA ALA A 213 -15.33 2.04 20.22
C ALA A 213 -14.87 2.38 21.63
N THR A 214 -13.57 2.20 21.94
CA THR A 214 -13.05 2.38 23.30
C THR A 214 -11.88 3.36 23.38
N ARG A 215 -11.22 3.65 22.26
CA ARG A 215 -10.01 4.49 22.17
C ARG A 215 -8.86 4.00 23.06
N THR A 216 -8.81 2.69 23.28
CA THR A 216 -7.78 2.07 24.11
C THR A 216 -6.85 1.15 23.35
N LYS A 217 -7.20 0.82 22.09
CA LYS A 217 -6.42 -0.11 21.26
C LYS A 217 -5.85 0.61 20.06
N VAL A 218 -4.62 0.27 19.70
CA VAL A 218 -3.95 0.77 18.49
C VAL A 218 -4.55 0.09 17.27
N GLU A 219 -4.91 0.88 16.25
CA GLU A 219 -5.29 0.36 14.95
C GLU A 219 -4.16 0.57 13.93
N GLU A 220 -4.30 1.52 13.03
CA GLU A 220 -3.31 1.81 12.00
C GLU A 220 -3.18 3.33 11.78
N THR A 221 -2.37 3.75 10.82
CA THR A 221 -2.31 5.14 10.36
C THR A 221 -3.26 5.38 9.19
N GLY A 222 -3.25 6.57 8.60
CA GLY A 222 -4.02 6.87 7.39
C GLY A 222 -3.66 5.99 6.19
N GLY A 223 -2.41 5.52 6.09
CA GLY A 223 -1.91 4.79 4.92
C GLY A 223 -1.00 3.59 5.20
N ALA A 224 -0.72 3.25 6.45
CA ALA A 224 0.23 2.19 6.81
C ALA A 224 -0.16 1.47 8.11
N ASN A 225 0.29 0.22 8.26
CA ASN A 225 0.07 -0.57 9.46
C ASN A 225 1.23 -0.46 10.44
N PHE A 226 0.96 -0.58 11.74
CA PHE A 226 1.98 -0.65 12.77
C PHE A 226 2.64 -2.00 12.86
N ILE A 227 3.94 -1.99 13.09
CA ILE A 227 4.76 -3.08 13.64
C ILE A 227 5.54 -2.53 14.83
N PHE A 228 5.59 -3.30 15.90
CA PHE A 228 6.34 -3.00 17.11
C PHE A 228 7.33 -4.11 17.39
N ILE A 229 8.45 -3.78 18.02
CA ILE A 229 9.41 -4.75 18.51
C ILE A 229 9.45 -4.65 20.02
N THR A 230 9.26 -5.76 20.70
CA THR A 230 9.36 -5.83 22.15
C THR A 230 10.84 -5.79 22.62
N LYS A 231 11.07 -5.51 23.90
CA LYS A 231 12.43 -5.49 24.47
C LYS A 231 13.11 -6.87 24.45
N ASP A 232 12.32 -7.96 24.42
CA ASP A 232 12.81 -9.34 24.27
C ASP A 232 12.85 -9.82 22.81
N GLY A 233 12.62 -8.92 21.85
CA GLY A 233 12.88 -9.16 20.43
C GLY A 233 11.75 -9.81 19.64
N LYS A 234 10.50 -9.80 20.14
CA LYS A 234 9.32 -10.26 19.41
C LYS A 234 8.80 -9.17 18.46
N LEU A 235 8.20 -9.59 17.34
CA LEU A 235 7.41 -8.70 16.50
C LEU A 235 5.94 -8.73 16.97
N VAL A 236 5.37 -7.56 17.25
CA VAL A 236 3.96 -7.38 17.61
C VAL A 236 3.28 -6.48 16.58
N THR A 237 2.10 -6.86 16.11
CA THR A 237 1.30 -6.03 15.19
C THR A 237 -0.18 -6.06 15.57
N PRO A 238 -0.87 -4.90 15.50
CA PRO A 238 -2.28 -4.81 15.86
C PRO A 238 -3.18 -5.69 14.98
N LYS A 239 -4.15 -6.33 15.62
CA LYS A 239 -5.23 -7.10 15.00
C LYS A 239 -6.56 -6.44 15.33
N SER A 240 -7.31 -6.09 14.29
CA SER A 240 -8.66 -5.54 14.39
C SER A 240 -9.39 -5.77 13.06
N ASP A 241 -10.72 -5.88 13.12
CA ASP A 241 -11.56 -6.03 11.92
C ASP A 241 -11.71 -4.74 11.12
N SER A 242 -11.19 -3.61 11.63
CA SER A 242 -11.17 -2.31 10.94
C SER A 242 -9.80 -1.94 10.36
N ILE A 243 -8.78 -2.77 10.53
CA ILE A 243 -7.44 -2.57 9.97
C ILE A 243 -7.34 -3.19 8.58
N LEU A 244 -6.77 -2.44 7.62
CA LEU A 244 -6.49 -2.96 6.29
C LEU A 244 -5.52 -4.15 6.38
N PRO A 245 -5.85 -5.33 5.76
CA PRO A 245 -4.95 -6.48 5.74
C PRO A 245 -3.76 -6.24 4.80
N SER A 246 -2.72 -5.59 5.31
CA SER A 246 -1.53 -5.19 4.57
C SER A 246 -0.74 -6.40 4.08
N ILE A 247 -0.39 -6.39 2.78
CA ILE A 247 0.47 -7.40 2.16
C ILE A 247 1.89 -7.28 2.70
N THR A 248 2.39 -6.05 2.87
CA THR A 248 3.70 -5.79 3.48
C THR A 248 3.77 -6.33 4.90
N ARG A 249 2.76 -6.05 5.75
CA ARG A 249 2.71 -6.57 7.13
C ARG A 249 2.73 -8.11 7.16
N ARG A 250 1.89 -8.77 6.35
CA ARG A 250 1.88 -10.24 6.25
C ARG A 250 3.25 -10.79 5.85
N SER A 251 3.91 -10.12 4.92
CA SER A 251 5.25 -10.51 4.46
C SER A 251 6.30 -10.32 5.55
N LEU A 252 6.24 -9.21 6.31
CA LEU A 252 7.14 -8.93 7.41
C LEU A 252 6.96 -9.90 8.58
N MET A 253 5.72 -10.31 8.88
CA MET A 253 5.43 -11.36 9.87
C MET A 253 6.10 -12.68 9.47
N TYR A 254 5.92 -13.10 8.22
CA TYR A 254 6.56 -14.31 7.70
C TYR A 254 8.09 -14.21 7.73
N ILE A 255 8.66 -13.06 7.34
CA ILE A 255 10.11 -12.81 7.38
C ILE A 255 10.62 -12.89 8.82
N ALA A 256 9.91 -12.30 9.78
CA ALA A 256 10.29 -12.35 11.18
C ALA A 256 10.40 -13.80 11.69
N GLU A 257 9.40 -14.63 11.39
CA GLU A 257 9.37 -16.03 11.83
C GLU A 257 10.41 -16.90 11.10
N HIS A 258 10.44 -16.84 9.75
CA HIS A 258 11.15 -17.84 8.95
C HIS A 258 12.57 -17.43 8.56
N TYR A 259 12.88 -16.12 8.48
CA TYR A 259 14.21 -15.63 8.13
C TYR A 259 14.99 -15.14 9.34
N LEU A 260 14.30 -14.58 10.34
CA LEU A 260 14.96 -13.98 11.50
C LEU A 260 14.78 -14.80 12.78
N GLY A 261 13.97 -15.88 12.76
CA GLY A 261 13.72 -16.74 13.91
C GLY A 261 13.04 -16.03 15.08
N MET A 262 12.23 -15.00 14.80
CA MET A 262 11.55 -14.20 15.80
C MET A 262 10.18 -14.79 16.13
N GLU A 263 9.73 -14.61 17.37
CA GLU A 263 8.33 -14.82 17.74
C GLU A 263 7.48 -13.67 17.21
N VAL A 264 6.28 -13.98 16.68
CA VAL A 264 5.35 -12.99 16.11
C VAL A 264 4.01 -13.06 16.84
N GLU A 265 3.54 -11.91 17.30
CA GLU A 265 2.25 -11.75 17.95
C GLU A 265 1.33 -10.85 17.10
N HIS A 266 0.32 -11.44 16.46
CA HIS A 266 -0.74 -10.72 15.78
C HIS A 266 -1.98 -10.68 16.68
N ARG A 267 -2.10 -9.63 17.47
CA ARG A 267 -3.09 -9.48 18.55
C ARG A 267 -3.60 -8.05 18.71
N GLU A 268 -4.59 -7.85 19.54
CA GLU A 268 -4.91 -6.51 20.03
C GLU A 268 -3.69 -5.91 20.75
N VAL A 269 -3.41 -4.65 20.49
CA VAL A 269 -2.34 -3.87 21.13
C VAL A 269 -2.98 -2.72 21.89
N LEU A 270 -2.83 -2.72 23.21
CA LEU A 270 -3.32 -1.64 24.03
C LEU A 270 -2.43 -0.40 23.87
N PHE A 271 -3.03 0.78 23.80
CA PHE A 271 -2.25 2.01 23.69
C PHE A 271 -1.31 2.21 24.89
N ASP A 272 -1.73 1.82 26.07
CA ASP A 272 -0.89 1.93 27.28
C ASP A 272 0.38 1.07 27.26
N GLU A 273 0.43 0.01 26.46
CA GLU A 273 1.65 -0.82 26.30
C GLU A 273 2.64 -0.28 25.28
N VAL A 274 2.24 0.71 24.45
CA VAL A 274 3.11 1.24 23.38
C VAL A 274 4.44 1.79 23.92
N LYS A 275 4.43 2.38 25.09
CA LYS A 275 5.63 2.89 25.80
C LYS A 275 6.64 1.81 26.18
N ASP A 276 6.23 0.55 26.19
CA ASP A 276 7.07 -0.57 26.63
C ASP A 276 7.80 -1.24 25.46
N PHE A 277 7.47 -0.92 24.21
CA PHE A 277 8.16 -1.44 23.03
C PHE A 277 9.54 -0.79 22.84
N ALA A 278 10.45 -1.55 22.23
CA ALA A 278 11.80 -1.09 21.91
C ALA A 278 11.87 -0.32 20.58
N GLU A 279 11.10 -0.76 19.59
CA GLU A 279 11.08 -0.15 18.25
C GLU A 279 9.65 -0.08 17.72
N CYS A 280 9.40 0.90 16.85
CA CYS A 280 8.13 1.07 16.13
C CYS A 280 8.38 1.39 14.66
N GLY A 281 7.57 0.80 13.79
CA GLY A 281 7.59 1.08 12.36
C GLY A 281 6.19 1.08 11.76
N LEU A 282 6.05 1.81 10.66
CA LEU A 282 4.87 1.83 9.81
C LEU A 282 5.17 1.09 8.52
N CYS A 283 4.44 0.04 8.21
CA CYS A 283 4.70 -0.76 7.02
C CYS A 283 3.63 -0.63 5.94
N GLY A 284 4.08 -0.57 4.69
CA GLY A 284 3.22 -0.45 3.52
C GLY A 284 4.00 -0.50 2.21
N THR A 285 3.28 -0.60 1.09
CA THR A 285 3.91 -0.73 -0.24
C THR A 285 4.77 0.49 -0.61
N ALA A 286 4.36 1.70 -0.22
CA ALA A 286 5.07 2.92 -0.62
C ALA A 286 6.47 3.02 -0.02
N ALA A 287 6.59 2.88 1.30
CA ALA A 287 7.80 3.10 2.07
C ALA A 287 8.52 1.82 2.50
N VAL A 288 7.92 0.64 2.31
CA VAL A 288 8.30 -0.64 2.91
C VAL A 288 8.14 -0.58 4.42
N ILE A 289 9.03 0.09 5.14
CA ILE A 289 8.91 0.43 6.56
C ILE A 289 9.38 1.87 6.76
N SER A 290 8.53 2.70 7.37
CA SER A 290 8.91 4.00 7.93
C SER A 290 9.17 3.84 9.43
N PRO A 291 10.38 4.06 9.92
CA PRO A 291 10.65 3.98 11.35
C PRO A 291 9.95 5.12 12.10
N VAL A 292 9.43 4.83 13.29
CA VAL A 292 8.82 5.81 14.19
C VAL A 292 9.73 5.96 15.41
N GLY A 293 10.22 7.17 15.63
CA GLY A 293 11.08 7.47 16.78
C GLY A 293 10.27 7.98 17.98
N LYS A 294 9.14 8.64 17.70
CA LYS A 294 8.33 9.26 18.75
C LYS A 294 6.85 9.28 18.40
N ILE A 295 5.99 9.02 19.39
CA ILE A 295 4.54 9.22 19.33
C ILE A 295 4.17 10.28 20.37
N VAL A 296 3.29 11.21 20.00
CA VAL A 296 2.82 12.28 20.90
C VAL A 296 1.31 12.12 21.13
N ASP A 297 0.93 11.94 22.38
CA ASP A 297 -0.45 11.90 22.85
C ASP A 297 -0.76 13.14 23.69
N HIS A 298 -1.42 14.14 23.10
CA HIS A 298 -1.81 15.38 23.78
C HIS A 298 -0.66 16.03 24.59
N GLY A 299 0.51 16.12 23.95
CA GLY A 299 1.72 16.68 24.56
C GLY A 299 2.53 15.72 25.43
N LYS A 300 2.05 14.48 25.65
CA LYS A 300 2.84 13.43 26.28
C LYS A 300 3.63 12.68 25.21
N GLU A 301 4.93 12.63 25.37
CA GLU A 301 5.81 11.96 24.41
C GLU A 301 6.07 10.50 24.83
N ILE A 302 5.93 9.60 23.88
CA ILE A 302 6.39 8.21 23.94
C ILE A 302 7.57 8.11 22.97
N CYS A 303 8.77 8.04 23.52
CA CYS A 303 10.01 7.91 22.76
C CYS A 303 10.48 6.46 22.75
N PHE A 304 10.78 5.93 21.57
CA PHE A 304 11.32 4.58 21.44
C PHE A 304 12.85 4.59 21.70
N PRO A 305 13.40 3.54 22.35
CA PRO A 305 14.84 3.43 22.58
C PRO A 305 15.71 3.51 21.32
N SER A 306 15.17 3.15 20.15
CA SER A 306 15.83 3.29 18.84
C SER A 306 16.11 4.76 18.46
N GLY A 307 15.38 5.71 19.05
CA GLY A 307 15.64 7.14 18.88
C GLY A 307 15.14 7.74 17.56
N MET A 308 15.64 8.96 17.28
CA MET A 308 15.26 9.76 16.12
C MET A 308 16.36 9.85 15.05
N ASP A 309 17.52 9.23 15.26
CA ASP A 309 18.65 9.35 14.33
C ASP A 309 18.58 8.29 13.24
N ASP A 310 18.36 7.04 13.63
CA ASP A 310 18.38 5.88 12.74
C ASP A 310 17.18 4.95 12.96
N MET A 311 16.92 4.10 11.95
CA MET A 311 16.00 2.99 12.07
C MET A 311 16.46 2.00 13.13
N GLY A 312 15.55 1.55 13.99
CA GLY A 312 15.84 0.52 14.98
C GLY A 312 16.44 -0.75 14.36
N PRO A 313 17.37 -1.41 15.06
CA PRO A 313 18.17 -2.50 14.47
C PRO A 313 17.34 -3.71 14.00
N VAL A 314 16.25 -4.03 14.67
CA VAL A 314 15.39 -5.15 14.26
C VAL A 314 14.52 -4.74 13.08
N ILE A 315 13.90 -3.57 13.13
CA ILE A 315 13.13 -3.01 12.00
C ILE A 315 14.02 -2.88 10.76
N LYS A 316 15.30 -2.49 10.93
CA LYS A 316 16.25 -2.45 9.81
C LYS A 316 16.50 -3.82 9.20
N LYS A 317 16.66 -4.88 10.01
CA LYS A 317 16.80 -6.24 9.49
C LYS A 317 15.57 -6.69 8.71
N LEU A 318 14.38 -6.38 9.19
CA LEU A 318 13.11 -6.65 8.49
C LEU A 318 13.04 -5.91 7.15
N TYR A 319 13.41 -4.62 7.15
CA TYR A 319 13.47 -3.79 5.96
C TYR A 319 14.46 -4.33 4.92
N ASP A 320 15.69 -4.61 5.36
CA ASP A 320 16.76 -5.11 4.49
C ASP A 320 16.39 -6.50 3.90
N THR A 321 15.78 -7.37 4.70
CA THR A 321 15.37 -8.70 4.24
C THR A 321 14.25 -8.60 3.20
N LEU A 322 13.22 -7.80 3.45
CA LEU A 322 12.10 -7.65 2.51
C LEU A 322 12.57 -7.00 1.20
N THR A 323 13.37 -5.92 1.27
CA THR A 323 13.91 -5.28 0.07
C THR A 323 14.88 -6.20 -0.67
N GLY A 324 15.68 -6.98 0.05
CA GLY A 324 16.55 -8.01 -0.53
C GLY A 324 15.78 -9.07 -1.32
N ILE A 325 14.63 -9.52 -0.81
CA ILE A 325 13.72 -10.42 -1.51
C ILE A 325 13.15 -9.76 -2.77
N GLN A 326 12.68 -8.52 -2.66
CA GLN A 326 12.09 -7.77 -3.77
C GLN A 326 13.08 -7.49 -4.90
N MET A 327 14.36 -7.30 -4.58
CA MET A 327 15.44 -7.02 -5.54
C MET A 327 16.18 -8.28 -6.02
N GLY A 328 15.83 -9.46 -5.49
CA GLY A 328 16.44 -10.73 -5.90
C GLY A 328 17.77 -11.06 -5.23
N HIS A 329 18.16 -10.35 -4.15
CA HIS A 329 19.37 -10.64 -3.37
C HIS A 329 19.17 -11.77 -2.37
N ILE A 330 17.94 -11.93 -1.89
CA ILE A 330 17.55 -12.95 -0.92
C ILE A 330 16.52 -13.84 -1.62
N GLU A 331 16.65 -15.15 -1.45
CA GLU A 331 15.71 -16.11 -2.00
C GLU A 331 14.30 -15.84 -1.45
N ALA A 332 13.32 -15.72 -2.36
CA ALA A 332 11.94 -15.49 -2.02
C ALA A 332 11.22 -16.80 -1.72
N PRO A 333 10.24 -16.81 -0.80
CA PRO A 333 9.30 -17.91 -0.71
C PRO A 333 8.58 -18.13 -2.05
N GLU A 334 8.18 -19.37 -2.31
CA GLU A 334 7.45 -19.71 -3.53
C GLU A 334 6.20 -18.81 -3.71
N GLY A 335 6.00 -18.34 -4.95
CA GLY A 335 4.87 -17.48 -5.32
C GLY A 335 4.99 -16.00 -4.94
N TRP A 336 6.01 -15.59 -4.19
CA TRP A 336 6.13 -14.18 -3.78
C TRP A 336 6.58 -13.26 -4.91
N ILE A 337 7.38 -13.76 -5.83
CA ILE A 337 7.91 -12.98 -6.96
C ILE A 337 7.25 -13.44 -8.26
N LYS A 338 6.54 -12.54 -8.90
CA LYS A 338 6.02 -12.72 -10.25
C LYS A 338 6.99 -12.09 -11.25
N THR A 339 7.69 -12.90 -12.00
CA THR A 339 8.52 -12.42 -13.12
C THR A 339 7.60 -11.90 -14.22
N ILE A 340 7.84 -10.67 -14.65
CA ILE A 340 7.13 -9.99 -15.73
C ILE A 340 7.89 -10.16 -17.03
N CYS A 341 9.18 -9.83 -17.01
CA CYS A 341 10.09 -10.03 -18.14
C CYS A 341 11.45 -10.52 -17.66
N LYS A 342 12.08 -11.40 -18.41
CA LYS A 342 13.51 -11.67 -18.27
C LYS A 342 14.34 -10.55 -18.87
N HIS A 343 15.58 -10.42 -18.41
CA HIS A 343 16.52 -9.45 -18.96
C HIS A 343 16.62 -9.59 -20.49
N GLY A 344 16.37 -8.49 -21.20
CA GLY A 344 16.41 -8.43 -22.67
C GLY A 344 15.14 -8.91 -23.40
N GLU A 345 14.12 -9.41 -22.69
CA GLU A 345 12.87 -9.87 -23.33
C GLU A 345 11.80 -8.78 -23.47
N CYS A 346 11.90 -7.67 -22.73
CA CYS A 346 10.99 -6.53 -22.84
C CYS A 346 11.54 -5.42 -23.74
#